data_02b7b65fc1e90c4d998953637305e00d
#
_entry.id   02b7b65fc1e90c4d998953637305e00d
#
_cell.length_a   1.000
_cell.length_b   1.000
_cell.length_c   1.000
_cell.angle_alpha   90.00
_cell.angle_beta   90.00
_cell.angle_gamma   90.00
#
_symmetry.space_group_name_H-M   'P 1'
#
loop_
_entity.id
_entity.type
_entity.pdbx_description
1 polymer ?
#
loop_
_entity_poly.entity_id
_entity_poly.type
_entity_poly.pdbx_seq_one_letter_code
_entity_poly.pdbx_strand_id
1 'polypeptide(L)'
;MFQFCGMSFADLAHLEKSALDQNVLRYNRIKTRTPMSVEILDTAKEMINRLRSNQDSHPDSPDYLFDILSSDKKRTDERAYREYQSALRRFNNRLKDLARALRLKSPVTSYTLRHSWATTAKYRGVSIEMISESLGHKSIKTTQIYLKGFGLKERTEVNKGNLSYVRNCCVDRW
;
A
#
# COMPACT_ATOMS: atom_id res chain seq x y z
N MET A 1 -4.67 -3.06 -1.52
CA MET A 1 -3.43 -2.25 -1.56
C MET A 1 -3.39 -1.21 -0.44
N PHE A 2 -4.27 -0.23 -0.41
CA PHE A 2 -4.26 0.82 0.63
C PHE A 2 -4.43 0.24 2.04
N GLN A 3 -5.40 -0.65 2.26
CA GLN A 3 -5.64 -1.32 3.55
C GLN A 3 -4.53 -2.30 3.99
N PHE A 4 -3.61 -2.64 3.10
CA PHE A 4 -2.44 -3.48 3.35
C PHE A 4 -1.16 -2.63 3.38
N CYS A 5 -1.16 -1.56 4.16
CA CYS A 5 -0.03 -0.65 4.37
C CYS A 5 0.63 -0.17 3.07
N GLY A 6 -0.16 0.16 2.06
CA GLY A 6 0.36 0.60 0.77
C GLY A 6 1.06 -0.51 -0.03
N MET A 7 0.68 -1.78 0.16
CA MET A 7 1.23 -2.92 -0.59
C MET A 7 1.31 -2.62 -2.09
N SER A 8 2.40 -3.03 -2.76
CA SER A 8 2.54 -2.84 -4.20
C SER A 8 1.59 -3.78 -4.99
N PHE A 9 1.25 -3.41 -6.22
CA PHE A 9 0.44 -4.29 -7.07
C PHE A 9 1.15 -5.62 -7.36
N ALA A 10 2.49 -5.60 -7.51
CA ALA A 10 3.26 -6.81 -7.71
C ALA A 10 3.13 -7.78 -6.51
N ASP A 11 3.31 -7.26 -5.29
CA ASP A 11 3.16 -8.08 -4.09
C ASP A 11 1.72 -8.60 -3.95
N LEU A 12 0.71 -7.75 -4.20
CA LEU A 12 -0.70 -8.14 -4.16
C LEU A 12 -1.04 -9.26 -5.15
N ALA A 13 -0.55 -9.13 -6.39
CA ALA A 13 -0.86 -10.07 -7.47
C ALA A 13 -0.24 -11.45 -7.25
N HIS A 14 0.87 -11.54 -6.52
CA HIS A 14 1.56 -12.78 -6.21
C HIS A 14 1.36 -13.26 -4.76
N LEU A 15 0.41 -12.64 -4.04
CA LEU A 15 0.14 -13.01 -2.66
C LEU A 15 -0.53 -14.37 -2.61
N GLU A 16 0.11 -15.35 -1.98
CA GLU A 16 -0.40 -16.71 -1.86
C GLU A 16 -1.46 -16.84 -0.75
N LYS A 17 -2.35 -17.82 -0.86
CA LYS A 17 -3.33 -18.15 0.19
C LYS A 17 -2.64 -18.51 1.51
N SER A 18 -1.49 -19.17 1.44
CA SER A 18 -0.63 -19.53 2.58
C SER A 18 -0.02 -18.33 3.31
N ALA A 19 0.04 -17.17 2.66
CA ALA A 19 0.52 -15.94 3.30
C ALA A 19 -0.42 -15.39 4.36
N LEU A 20 -1.69 -15.81 4.33
CA LEU A 20 -2.70 -15.41 5.30
C LEU A 20 -2.75 -16.41 6.44
N ASP A 21 -2.24 -16.01 7.61
CA ASP A 21 -2.29 -16.74 8.85
C ASP A 21 -3.19 -15.98 9.84
N GLN A 22 -4.35 -16.53 10.16
CA GLN A 22 -5.38 -15.89 10.97
C GLN A 22 -5.72 -14.48 10.45
N ASN A 23 -5.18 -13.45 11.11
CA ASN A 23 -5.40 -12.04 10.81
C ASN A 23 -4.14 -11.34 10.31
N VAL A 24 -3.07 -12.05 10.02
CA VAL A 24 -1.79 -11.47 9.63
C VAL A 24 -1.39 -11.99 8.27
N LEU A 25 -1.12 -11.08 7.35
CA LEU A 25 -0.47 -11.38 6.09
C LEU A 25 1.05 -11.39 6.29
N ARG A 26 1.70 -12.53 6.04
CA ARG A 26 3.16 -12.68 6.07
C ARG A 26 3.67 -13.02 4.67
N TYR A 27 4.51 -12.16 4.12
CA TYR A 27 5.05 -12.36 2.77
C TYR A 27 6.42 -11.73 2.63
N ASN A 28 7.19 -12.17 1.64
CA ASN A 28 8.43 -11.51 1.24
C ASN A 28 8.16 -10.57 0.08
N ARG A 29 8.53 -9.32 0.22
CA ARG A 29 8.37 -8.33 -0.83
C ARG A 29 9.14 -8.73 -2.10
N ILE A 30 8.49 -8.78 -3.25
CA ILE A 30 9.09 -9.27 -4.51
C ILE A 30 10.33 -8.46 -4.89
N LYS A 31 10.24 -7.13 -4.85
CA LYS A 31 11.32 -6.24 -5.30
C LYS A 31 12.53 -6.24 -4.37
N THR A 32 12.32 -6.27 -3.06
CA THR A 32 13.38 -6.05 -2.06
C THR A 32 13.74 -7.28 -1.25
N ARG A 33 12.91 -8.34 -1.35
CA ARG A 33 12.99 -9.55 -0.52
C ARG A 33 12.89 -9.26 0.99
N THR A 34 12.34 -8.11 1.35
CA THR A 34 12.11 -7.73 2.74
C THR A 34 10.93 -8.54 3.27
N PRO A 35 11.05 -9.22 4.43
CA PRO A 35 9.92 -9.87 5.08
C PRO A 35 8.93 -8.81 5.58
N MET A 36 7.66 -9.04 5.32
CA MET A 36 6.56 -8.15 5.67
C MET A 36 5.53 -8.88 6.50
N SER A 37 5.02 -8.22 7.53
CA SER A 37 3.87 -8.66 8.32
C SER A 37 2.86 -7.53 8.39
N VAL A 38 1.62 -7.79 7.97
CA VAL A 38 0.55 -6.78 7.94
C VAL A 38 -0.68 -7.37 8.61
N GLU A 39 -1.13 -6.75 9.69
CA GLU A 39 -2.40 -7.11 10.32
C GLU A 39 -3.57 -6.69 9.42
N ILE A 40 -4.53 -7.59 9.25
CA ILE A 40 -5.70 -7.37 8.41
C ILE A 40 -6.85 -6.85 9.27
N LEU A 41 -7.29 -5.64 8.97
CA LEU A 41 -8.47 -5.05 9.59
C LEU A 41 -9.76 -5.76 9.13
N ASP A 42 -10.82 -5.70 9.94
CA ASP A 42 -12.07 -6.42 9.67
C ASP A 42 -12.70 -6.07 8.31
N THR A 43 -12.62 -4.81 7.91
CA THR A 43 -13.05 -4.37 6.57
C THR A 43 -12.31 -5.05 5.43
N ALA A 44 -11.02 -5.34 5.61
CA ALA A 44 -10.22 -6.07 4.63
C ALA A 44 -10.51 -7.58 4.66
N LYS A 45 -10.79 -8.14 5.84
CA LYS A 45 -11.22 -9.55 5.98
C LYS A 45 -12.52 -9.81 5.24
N GLU A 46 -13.52 -8.96 5.44
CA GLU A 46 -14.79 -9.07 4.72
C GLU A 46 -14.59 -9.04 3.21
N MET A 47 -13.73 -8.15 2.72
CA MET A 47 -13.41 -8.05 1.29
C MET A 47 -12.72 -9.32 0.78
N ILE A 48 -11.74 -9.86 1.52
CA ILE A 48 -11.07 -11.12 1.17
C ILE A 48 -12.08 -12.27 1.14
N ASN A 49 -12.93 -12.39 2.16
CA ASN A 49 -13.92 -13.46 2.23
C ASN A 49 -14.93 -13.41 1.08
N ARG A 50 -15.40 -12.22 0.70
CA ARG A 50 -16.28 -12.05 -0.48
C ARG A 50 -15.59 -12.46 -1.78
N LEU A 51 -14.31 -12.19 -1.92
CA LEU A 51 -13.55 -12.60 -3.12
C LEU A 51 -13.31 -14.11 -3.13
N ARG A 52 -13.02 -14.72 -1.97
CA ARG A 52 -12.79 -16.16 -1.84
C ARG A 52 -14.06 -16.98 -2.08
N SER A 53 -15.22 -16.57 -1.58
CA SER A 53 -16.49 -17.27 -1.79
C SER A 53 -16.86 -17.43 -3.27
N ASN A 54 -16.31 -16.59 -4.14
CA ASN A 54 -16.48 -16.69 -5.59
C ASN A 54 -15.44 -17.61 -6.26
N GLN A 55 -14.36 -17.99 -5.55
CA GLN A 55 -13.23 -18.75 -6.12
C GLN A 55 -13.23 -20.23 -5.74
N ASP A 56 -13.77 -20.58 -4.58
CA ASP A 56 -13.72 -21.95 -4.02
C ASP A 56 -14.57 -23.00 -4.79
N SER A 57 -15.21 -22.57 -5.88
CA SER A 57 -16.05 -23.44 -6.72
C SER A 57 -15.29 -24.21 -7.79
N HIS A 58 -13.98 -24.00 -7.98
CA HIS A 58 -13.20 -24.65 -9.03
C HIS A 58 -12.03 -25.48 -8.45
N PRO A 59 -11.89 -26.78 -8.82
CA PRO A 59 -10.78 -27.63 -8.36
C PRO A 59 -9.39 -27.11 -8.75
N ASP A 60 -9.31 -26.34 -9.84
CA ASP A 60 -8.08 -25.71 -10.36
C ASP A 60 -7.87 -24.26 -9.89
N SER A 61 -8.50 -23.91 -8.77
CA SER A 61 -8.40 -22.53 -8.23
C SER A 61 -6.94 -22.17 -7.89
N PRO A 62 -6.48 -20.98 -8.30
CA PRO A 62 -5.08 -20.60 -8.11
C PRO A 62 -4.68 -20.56 -6.65
N ASP A 63 -3.43 -20.90 -6.36
CA ASP A 63 -2.85 -20.78 -5.02
C ASP A 63 -2.70 -19.33 -4.53
N TYR A 64 -2.98 -18.36 -5.41
CA TYR A 64 -2.97 -16.95 -5.05
C TYR A 64 -4.20 -16.54 -4.25
N LEU A 65 -4.01 -15.62 -3.29
CA LEU A 65 -5.08 -15.09 -2.45
C LEU A 65 -6.13 -14.31 -3.27
N PHE A 66 -5.68 -13.65 -4.33
CA PHE A 66 -6.50 -12.91 -5.27
C PHE A 66 -6.33 -13.50 -6.68
N ASP A 67 -7.44 -13.68 -7.39
CA ASP A 67 -7.45 -14.20 -8.76
C ASP A 67 -7.02 -13.12 -9.78
N ILE A 68 -5.76 -12.71 -9.67
CA ILE A 68 -5.15 -11.72 -10.56
C ILE A 68 -4.27 -12.39 -11.61
N LEU A 69 -3.56 -13.43 -11.21
CA LEU A 69 -2.66 -14.23 -12.05
C LEU A 69 -3.10 -15.69 -12.03
N SER A 70 -2.76 -16.43 -13.10
CA SER A 70 -3.02 -17.87 -13.14
C SER A 70 -2.10 -18.63 -12.18
N SER A 71 -2.55 -19.83 -11.73
CA SER A 71 -1.89 -20.63 -10.71
C SER A 71 -0.57 -21.27 -11.12
N ASP A 72 -0.13 -21.11 -12.34
CA ASP A 72 1.06 -21.77 -12.88
C ASP A 72 2.35 -21.12 -12.36
N LYS A 73 2.68 -21.43 -11.10
CA LYS A 73 3.89 -20.94 -10.40
C LYS A 73 5.22 -21.34 -11.06
N LYS A 74 5.19 -22.35 -11.94
CA LYS A 74 6.40 -22.85 -12.62
C LYS A 74 6.81 -21.99 -13.80
N ARG A 75 6.02 -21.02 -14.18
CA ARG A 75 6.34 -20.08 -15.25
C ARG A 75 7.25 -18.97 -14.77
N THR A 76 8.56 -19.23 -14.83
CA THR A 76 9.60 -18.20 -14.67
C THR A 76 9.91 -17.48 -15.98
N ASP A 77 9.11 -17.69 -17.00
CA ASP A 77 9.34 -17.31 -18.38
C ASP A 77 8.67 -15.97 -18.73
N GLU A 78 8.93 -15.54 -19.95
CA GLU A 78 8.36 -14.35 -20.57
C GLU A 78 6.81 -14.33 -20.53
N ARG A 79 6.18 -15.48 -20.47
CA ARG A 79 4.72 -15.62 -20.38
C ARG A 79 4.18 -15.12 -19.04
N ALA A 80 4.80 -15.50 -17.90
CA ALA A 80 4.41 -15.02 -16.57
C ALA A 80 4.57 -13.49 -16.48
N TYR A 81 5.66 -12.97 -17.05
CA TYR A 81 5.87 -11.53 -17.11
C TYR A 81 4.79 -10.81 -17.93
N ARG A 82 4.45 -11.34 -19.11
CA ARG A 82 3.38 -10.78 -19.97
C ARG A 82 2.01 -10.82 -19.28
N GLU A 83 1.71 -11.91 -18.57
CA GLU A 83 0.48 -12.04 -17.79
C GLU A 83 0.40 -10.97 -16.71
N TYR A 84 1.46 -10.81 -15.92
CA TYR A 84 1.55 -9.75 -14.92
C TYR A 84 1.38 -8.35 -15.52
N GLN A 85 2.06 -8.05 -16.63
CA GLN A 85 1.93 -6.75 -17.30
C GLN A 85 0.50 -6.50 -17.80
N SER A 86 -0.15 -7.53 -18.32
CA SER A 86 -1.55 -7.47 -18.75
C SER A 86 -2.50 -7.24 -17.57
N ALA A 87 -2.28 -7.92 -16.46
CA ALA A 87 -3.05 -7.74 -15.22
C ALA A 87 -2.88 -6.32 -14.66
N LEU A 88 -1.65 -5.81 -14.59
CA LEU A 88 -1.35 -4.45 -14.15
C LEU A 88 -2.03 -3.40 -15.06
N ARG A 89 -2.01 -3.61 -16.38
CA ARG A 89 -2.68 -2.73 -17.35
C ARG A 89 -4.20 -2.72 -17.14
N ARG A 90 -4.82 -3.90 -17.01
CA ARG A 90 -6.26 -4.01 -16.72
C ARG A 90 -6.63 -3.30 -15.42
N PHE A 91 -5.86 -3.52 -14.37
CA PHE A 91 -6.07 -2.88 -13.07
C PHE A 91 -5.99 -1.35 -13.18
N ASN A 92 -4.95 -0.82 -13.80
CA ASN A 92 -4.78 0.62 -13.98
C ASN A 92 -5.86 1.24 -14.88
N ASN A 93 -6.35 0.53 -15.89
CA ASN A 93 -7.46 1.01 -16.72
C ASN A 93 -8.76 1.12 -15.90
N ARG A 94 -9.08 0.11 -15.08
CA ARG A 94 -10.24 0.19 -14.16
C ARG A 94 -10.12 1.34 -13.17
N LEU A 95 -8.92 1.61 -12.65
CA LEU A 95 -8.67 2.78 -11.79
C LEU A 95 -8.88 4.11 -12.55
N LYS A 96 -8.47 4.20 -13.81
CA LYS A 96 -8.73 5.38 -14.64
C LYS A 96 -10.23 5.60 -14.88
N ASP A 97 -10.98 4.53 -15.15
CA ASP A 97 -12.43 4.61 -15.36
C ASP A 97 -13.14 5.05 -14.08
N LEU A 98 -12.75 4.50 -12.93
CA LEU A 98 -13.23 4.94 -11.63
C LEU A 98 -12.89 6.41 -11.35
N ALA A 99 -11.67 6.84 -11.64
CA ALA A 99 -11.24 8.23 -11.48
C ALA A 99 -12.07 9.18 -12.34
N ARG A 100 -12.39 8.81 -13.58
CA ARG A 100 -13.29 9.57 -14.45
C ARG A 100 -14.71 9.65 -13.90
N ALA A 101 -15.26 8.51 -13.43
CA ALA A 101 -16.60 8.47 -12.83
C ALA A 101 -16.70 9.38 -11.60
N LEU A 102 -15.64 9.44 -10.79
CA LEU A 102 -15.52 10.30 -9.61
C LEU A 102 -15.03 11.72 -9.93
N ARG A 103 -14.84 12.08 -11.20
CA ARG A 103 -14.36 13.38 -11.66
C ARG A 103 -13.06 13.84 -10.99
N LEU A 104 -12.15 12.90 -10.71
CA LEU A 104 -10.86 13.22 -10.13
C LEU A 104 -9.97 13.94 -11.15
N LYS A 105 -9.32 15.03 -10.73
CA LYS A 105 -8.44 15.83 -11.60
C LYS A 105 -7.10 15.17 -11.91
N SER A 106 -6.65 14.27 -11.04
CA SER A 106 -5.35 13.62 -11.17
C SER A 106 -5.49 12.16 -11.64
N PRO A 107 -4.55 11.65 -12.45
CA PRO A 107 -4.57 10.27 -12.86
C PRO A 107 -4.38 9.34 -11.65
N VAL A 108 -5.16 8.25 -11.59
CA VAL A 108 -5.06 7.24 -10.54
C VAL A 108 -4.49 5.95 -11.12
N THR A 109 -3.48 5.41 -10.47
CA THR A 109 -2.81 4.15 -10.82
C THR A 109 -2.58 3.32 -9.57
N SER A 110 -2.15 2.07 -9.73
CA SER A 110 -1.72 1.22 -8.61
C SER A 110 -0.63 1.89 -7.77
N TYR A 111 0.29 2.62 -8.42
CA TYR A 111 1.32 3.39 -7.73
C TYR A 111 0.76 4.54 -6.90
N THR A 112 -0.25 5.23 -7.43
CA THR A 112 -0.96 6.31 -6.71
C THR A 112 -1.55 5.83 -5.39
N LEU A 113 -2.15 4.63 -5.35
CA LEU A 113 -2.72 4.06 -4.12
C LEU A 113 -1.66 3.88 -3.03
N ARG A 114 -0.49 3.35 -3.39
CA ARG A 114 0.63 3.20 -2.47
C ARG A 114 1.19 4.55 -2.03
N HIS A 115 1.33 5.49 -2.97
CA HIS A 115 1.80 6.83 -2.68
C HIS A 115 0.85 7.59 -1.74
N SER A 116 -0.47 7.47 -1.97
CA SER A 116 -1.48 8.09 -1.12
C SER A 116 -1.43 7.55 0.31
N TRP A 117 -1.24 6.23 0.50
CA TRP A 117 -1.07 5.67 1.84
C TRP A 117 0.11 6.30 2.57
N ALA A 118 1.28 6.33 1.93
CA ALA A 118 2.50 6.89 2.52
C ALA A 118 2.38 8.39 2.82
N THR A 119 1.77 9.14 1.91
CA THR A 119 1.54 10.58 2.08
C THR A 119 0.54 10.84 3.22
N THR A 120 -0.55 10.05 3.30
CA THR A 120 -1.51 10.15 4.39
C THR A 120 -0.86 9.84 5.74
N ALA A 121 -0.05 8.78 5.84
CA ALA A 121 0.69 8.44 7.06
C ALA A 121 1.61 9.59 7.49
N LYS A 122 2.34 10.19 6.54
CA LYS A 122 3.19 11.35 6.80
C LYS A 122 2.40 12.55 7.36
N TYR A 123 1.25 12.91 6.75
CA TYR A 123 0.43 14.01 7.22
C TYR A 123 -0.23 13.73 8.58
N ARG A 124 -0.35 12.46 8.96
CA ARG A 124 -0.79 12.04 10.30
C ARG A 124 0.35 12.02 11.33
N GLY A 125 1.54 12.46 10.97
CA GLY A 125 2.70 12.54 11.88
C GLY A 125 3.41 11.21 12.11
N VAL A 126 3.13 10.18 11.29
CA VAL A 126 3.87 8.90 11.39
C VAL A 126 5.32 9.13 10.97
N SER A 127 6.26 8.59 11.74
CA SER A 127 7.69 8.75 11.46
C SER A 127 8.08 8.16 10.11
N ILE A 128 9.11 8.71 9.50
CA ILE A 128 9.57 8.27 8.18
C ILE A 128 10.14 6.85 8.22
N GLU A 129 10.71 6.45 9.36
CA GLU A 129 11.19 5.10 9.64
C GLU A 129 10.04 4.10 9.59
N MET A 130 8.95 4.37 10.31
CA MET A 130 7.76 3.55 10.34
C MET A 130 7.10 3.45 8.94
N ILE A 131 7.04 4.56 8.20
CA ILE A 131 6.55 4.57 6.81
C ILE A 131 7.46 3.71 5.93
N SER A 132 8.78 3.83 6.09
CA SER A 132 9.77 3.07 5.31
C SER A 132 9.65 1.56 5.56
N GLU A 133 9.52 1.16 6.81
CA GLU A 133 9.32 -0.23 7.22
C GLU A 133 8.00 -0.78 6.68
N SER A 134 6.89 -0.07 6.90
CA SER A 134 5.56 -0.45 6.40
C SER A 134 5.51 -0.61 4.87
N LEU A 135 6.31 0.17 4.15
CA LEU A 135 6.46 0.04 2.70
C LEU A 135 7.48 -1.04 2.30
N GLY A 136 8.25 -1.61 3.22
CA GLY A 136 9.31 -2.59 2.94
C GLY A 136 10.45 -1.99 2.11
N HIS A 137 10.84 -0.75 2.37
CA HIS A 137 12.00 -0.15 1.74
C HIS A 137 13.28 -0.59 2.49
N LYS A 138 14.34 -0.94 1.77
CA LYS A 138 15.65 -1.28 2.37
C LYS A 138 16.38 -0.05 2.91
N SER A 139 15.98 1.15 2.53
CA SER A 139 16.65 2.39 2.93
C SER A 139 15.61 3.50 3.13
N ILE A 140 15.74 4.20 4.23
CA ILE A 140 14.94 5.40 4.56
C ILE A 140 15.09 6.47 3.47
N LYS A 141 16.26 6.60 2.83
CA LYS A 141 16.49 7.52 1.71
C LYS A 141 15.48 7.31 0.58
N THR A 142 15.10 6.05 0.30
CA THR A 142 14.05 5.75 -0.70
C THR A 142 12.73 6.38 -0.31
N THR A 143 12.37 6.33 0.97
CA THR A 143 11.13 6.93 1.48
C THR A 143 11.21 8.46 1.47
N GLN A 144 12.34 9.04 1.80
CA GLN A 144 12.57 10.49 1.75
C GLN A 144 12.38 11.07 0.34
N ILE A 145 12.96 10.40 -0.67
CA ILE A 145 12.81 10.79 -2.08
C ILE A 145 11.35 10.60 -2.54
N TYR A 146 10.71 9.52 -2.06
CA TYR A 146 9.34 9.16 -2.38
C TYR A 146 8.31 10.15 -1.83
N LEU A 147 8.54 10.65 -0.62
CA LEU A 147 7.66 11.61 0.05
C LEU A 147 8.14 13.04 -0.21
N LYS A 148 7.35 13.82 -0.94
CA LYS A 148 7.61 15.26 -1.10
C LYS A 148 7.80 15.96 0.25
N GLY A 149 8.65 16.98 0.29
CA GLY A 149 8.80 17.84 1.46
C GLY A 149 7.47 18.45 1.92
N PHE A 150 7.41 18.91 3.14
CA PHE A 150 6.28 19.70 3.64
C PHE A 150 6.19 21.03 2.89
N GLY A 151 4.99 21.47 2.58
CA GLY A 151 4.73 22.75 1.97
C GLY A 151 4.98 23.93 2.94
N LEU A 152 4.86 25.15 2.45
CA LEU A 152 5.05 26.36 3.28
C LEU A 152 4.00 26.45 4.39
N LYS A 153 2.75 26.12 4.09
CA LYS A 153 1.64 26.17 5.06
C LYS A 153 1.89 25.24 6.25
N GLU A 154 2.26 23.98 5.98
CA GLU A 154 2.54 23.00 7.04
C GLU A 154 3.71 23.45 7.93
N ARG A 155 4.78 23.99 7.34
CA ARG A 155 5.93 24.52 8.10
C ARG A 155 5.51 25.71 8.96
N THR A 156 4.64 26.57 8.43
CA THR A 156 4.12 27.72 9.17
C THR A 156 3.29 27.28 10.37
N GLU A 157 2.42 26.28 10.21
CA GLU A 157 1.62 25.76 11.33
C GLU A 157 2.48 25.11 12.42
N VAL A 158 3.50 24.34 12.06
CA VAL A 158 4.47 23.80 13.03
C VAL A 158 5.15 24.94 13.80
N ASN A 159 5.58 26.01 13.11
CA ASN A 159 6.24 27.13 13.75
C ASN A 159 5.31 27.89 14.71
N LYS A 160 4.05 28.11 14.32
CA LYS A 160 3.02 28.71 15.21
C LYS A 160 2.81 27.86 16.46
N GLY A 161 2.68 26.53 16.30
CA GLY A 161 2.56 25.58 17.40
C GLY A 161 3.73 25.68 18.38
N ASN A 162 4.95 25.69 17.86
CA ASN A 162 6.16 25.84 18.69
C ASN A 162 6.18 27.18 19.47
N LEU A 163 5.81 28.27 18.82
CA LEU A 163 5.74 29.58 19.46
C LEU A 163 4.67 29.64 20.56
N SER A 164 3.50 29.03 20.34
CA SER A 164 2.46 28.95 21.37
C SER A 164 2.89 28.10 22.56
N TYR A 165 3.56 26.98 22.32
CA TYR A 165 4.13 26.13 23.37
C TYR A 165 5.13 26.89 24.24
N VAL A 166 6.10 27.61 23.64
CA VAL A 166 7.08 28.40 24.35
C VAL A 166 6.41 29.49 25.17
N ARG A 167 5.41 30.21 24.64
CA ARG A 167 4.66 31.23 25.39
C ARG A 167 3.98 30.63 26.63
N ASN A 168 3.32 29.49 26.50
CA ASN A 168 2.65 28.86 27.64
C ASN A 168 3.65 28.37 28.70
N CYS A 169 4.79 27.81 28.30
CA CYS A 169 5.84 27.40 29.24
C CYS A 169 6.52 28.58 29.97
N CYS A 170 6.52 29.76 29.35
CA CYS A 170 7.11 30.96 29.98
C CYS A 170 6.16 31.68 30.94
N VAL A 171 4.85 31.50 30.80
CA VAL A 171 3.84 32.15 31.66
C VAL A 171 3.73 31.46 33.02
N ASP A 172 4.02 30.16 33.11
CA ASP A 172 3.90 29.40 34.38
C ASP A 172 5.16 29.52 35.30
N ARG A 173 6.11 30.39 35.00
CA ARG A 173 7.36 30.55 35.76
C ARG A 173 7.60 31.95 36.36
N TRP A 174 6.55 32.80 36.43
CA TRP A 174 6.63 34.08 37.11
C TRP A 174 5.48 34.29 38.08
#